data_f0bd869101168bc7f5ea745cdac7b48c
#
_entry.id   f0bd869101168bc7f5ea745cdac7b48c
#
_cell.length_a   1.000
_cell.length_b   1.000
_cell.length_c   1.000
_cell.angle_alpha   90.00
_cell.angle_beta   90.00
_cell.angle_gamma   90.00
#
_symmetry.space_group_name_H-M   'P 1'
#
loop_
_entity.id
_entity.type
_entity.pdbx_description
1 polymer ?
#
loop_
_entity_poly.entity_id
_entity_poly.type
_entity_poly.pdbx_seq_one_letter_code
_entity_poly.pdbx_strand_id
1 'polypeptide(L)'
;VISETVSVPADRLTLSGDFVVPDSPRATVLFVHGVHTSRQDPAARSVAAELHRAGFGTLAVDLFSETEGRRPEAMSEQRVDLDMLGRRLIAAVDWLGIQPDARTLPVILFAAGAETAAALIAAAALPEEVLTVVSWAGQPELADDFLGRVRVPVLFVEGGEDPEDLRSSERAAERIAGPHTVREVRGASHRLQEPGALSRAAAVIGEWFAEVHRPA
;
A
#
# COMPACT_ATOMS: atom_id res chain seq x y z
N VAL A 1 -21.47 -6.50 -6.61
CA VAL A 1 -20.19 -6.71 -5.88
C VAL A 1 -19.46 -7.87 -6.50
N ILE A 2 -18.18 -7.67 -6.88
CA ILE A 2 -17.25 -8.70 -7.31
C ILE A 2 -16.38 -9.06 -6.12
N SER A 3 -16.12 -10.35 -5.90
CA SER A 3 -15.21 -10.83 -4.86
C SER A 3 -14.61 -12.17 -5.33
N GLU A 4 -13.33 -12.17 -5.65
CA GLU A 4 -12.65 -13.33 -6.22
C GLU A 4 -11.17 -13.39 -5.81
N THR A 5 -10.64 -14.61 -5.73
CA THR A 5 -9.20 -14.83 -5.64
C THR A 5 -8.64 -14.82 -7.06
N VAL A 6 -7.62 -13.99 -7.27
CA VAL A 6 -7.05 -13.75 -8.59
C VAL A 6 -5.59 -14.15 -8.68
N SER A 7 -5.15 -14.33 -9.90
CA SER A 7 -3.77 -14.63 -10.26
C SER A 7 -3.20 -13.44 -11.03
N VAL A 8 -2.21 -12.76 -10.45
CA VAL A 8 -1.55 -11.59 -11.04
C VAL A 8 -0.21 -12.01 -11.63
N PRO A 9 -0.05 -12.03 -12.97
CA PRO A 9 1.24 -12.34 -13.59
C PRO A 9 2.29 -11.26 -13.24
N ALA A 10 3.44 -11.69 -12.74
CA ALA A 10 4.55 -10.80 -12.41
C ALA A 10 5.88 -11.50 -12.65
N ASP A 11 6.76 -10.91 -13.46
CA ASP A 11 8.03 -11.50 -13.88
C ASP A 11 7.81 -12.92 -14.48
N ARG A 12 8.41 -13.95 -13.85
CA ARG A 12 8.32 -15.34 -14.26
C ARG A 12 7.40 -16.18 -13.36
N LEU A 13 6.60 -15.53 -12.53
CA LEU A 13 5.73 -16.19 -11.57
C LEU A 13 4.34 -15.55 -11.58
N THR A 14 3.45 -16.11 -10.79
CA THR A 14 2.11 -15.61 -10.57
C THR A 14 1.94 -15.30 -9.08
N LEU A 15 1.52 -14.09 -8.78
CA LEU A 15 1.18 -13.64 -7.43
C LEU A 15 -0.27 -13.99 -7.14
N SER A 16 -0.55 -14.38 -5.91
CA SER A 16 -1.92 -14.58 -5.45
C SER A 16 -2.49 -13.29 -4.89
N GLY A 17 -3.74 -12.98 -5.27
CA GLY A 17 -4.44 -11.80 -4.78
C GLY A 17 -5.90 -12.08 -4.46
N ASP A 18 -6.48 -11.24 -3.59
CA ASP A 18 -7.92 -11.18 -3.35
C ASP A 18 -8.44 -9.84 -3.89
N PHE A 19 -9.31 -9.91 -4.89
CA PHE A 19 -9.86 -8.75 -5.59
C PHE A 19 -11.33 -8.57 -5.26
N VAL A 20 -11.68 -7.41 -4.73
CA VAL A 20 -13.06 -7.07 -4.36
C VAL A 20 -13.41 -5.70 -4.91
N VAL A 21 -14.52 -5.63 -5.64
CA VAL A 21 -15.06 -4.37 -6.17
C VAL A 21 -16.52 -4.24 -5.72
N PRO A 22 -16.85 -3.26 -4.87
CA PRO A 22 -18.23 -2.97 -4.47
C PRO A 22 -19.01 -2.34 -5.64
N ASP A 23 -20.31 -2.20 -5.48
CA ASP A 23 -21.12 -1.44 -6.42
C ASP A 23 -20.74 0.05 -6.35
N SER A 24 -20.55 0.69 -7.52
CA SER A 24 -20.15 2.11 -7.64
C SER A 24 -18.86 2.46 -6.88
N PRO A 25 -17.74 1.81 -7.20
CA PRO A 25 -16.47 2.02 -6.50
C PRO A 25 -15.90 3.41 -6.79
N ARG A 26 -15.29 4.02 -5.77
CA ARG A 26 -14.67 5.36 -5.85
C ARG A 26 -13.21 5.32 -6.31
N ALA A 27 -12.49 4.31 -5.90
CA ALA A 27 -11.09 4.02 -6.22
C ALA A 27 -10.78 2.57 -5.87
N THR A 28 -9.63 2.07 -6.29
CA THR A 28 -9.09 0.77 -5.87
C THR A 28 -7.91 0.98 -4.95
N VAL A 29 -7.95 0.38 -3.75
CA VAL A 29 -6.82 0.32 -2.82
C VAL A 29 -6.06 -0.97 -3.06
N LEU A 30 -4.81 -0.86 -3.48
CA LEU A 30 -3.89 -1.98 -3.63
C LEU A 30 -3.11 -2.16 -2.33
N PHE A 31 -3.44 -3.22 -1.58
CA PHE A 31 -2.72 -3.61 -0.37
C PHE A 31 -1.47 -4.38 -0.73
N VAL A 32 -0.33 -3.90 -0.27
CA VAL A 32 0.98 -4.48 -0.53
C VAL A 32 1.38 -5.37 0.64
N HIS A 33 1.45 -6.68 0.43
CA HIS A 33 1.87 -7.65 1.44
C HIS A 33 3.21 -8.28 1.08
N GLY A 34 4.14 -8.25 2.02
CA GLY A 34 5.49 -8.79 1.91
C GLY A 34 5.68 -10.12 2.65
N VAL A 35 6.89 -10.30 3.20
CA VAL A 35 7.26 -11.56 3.89
C VAL A 35 6.57 -11.70 5.24
N HIS A 36 6.39 -10.58 5.94
CA HIS A 36 5.86 -10.57 7.32
C HIS A 36 4.36 -10.26 7.39
N THR A 37 3.74 -9.97 6.25
CA THR A 37 2.32 -9.67 6.13
C THR A 37 1.71 -10.56 5.05
N SER A 38 0.42 -10.82 5.14
CA SER A 38 -0.30 -11.60 4.14
C SER A 38 -1.71 -11.06 3.94
N ARG A 39 -2.23 -11.20 2.72
CA ARG A 39 -3.64 -10.95 2.42
C ARG A 39 -4.61 -11.75 3.30
N GLN A 40 -4.13 -12.84 3.93
CA GLN A 40 -4.90 -13.64 4.89
C GLN A 40 -4.88 -13.07 6.32
N ASP A 41 -4.07 -12.04 6.58
CA ASP A 41 -4.00 -11.42 7.91
C ASP A 41 -5.38 -10.85 8.31
N PRO A 42 -5.91 -11.22 9.50
CA PRO A 42 -7.19 -10.73 9.96
C PRO A 42 -7.29 -9.20 10.05
N ALA A 43 -6.19 -8.52 10.40
CA ALA A 43 -6.16 -7.06 10.47
C ALA A 43 -6.29 -6.44 9.08
N ALA A 44 -5.51 -6.91 8.10
CA ALA A 44 -5.60 -6.44 6.71
C ALA A 44 -7.00 -6.66 6.12
N ARG A 45 -7.59 -7.85 6.34
CA ARG A 45 -8.96 -8.17 5.91
C ARG A 45 -10.00 -7.27 6.56
N SER A 46 -9.81 -6.89 7.83
CA SER A 46 -10.72 -5.99 8.54
C SER A 46 -10.64 -4.57 7.97
N VAL A 47 -9.43 -4.05 7.67
CA VAL A 47 -9.28 -2.75 6.99
C VAL A 47 -9.93 -2.79 5.61
N ALA A 48 -9.72 -3.84 4.83
CA ALA A 48 -10.35 -4.01 3.52
C ALA A 48 -11.88 -4.00 3.63
N ALA A 49 -12.47 -4.70 4.63
CA ALA A 49 -13.90 -4.71 4.84
C ALA A 49 -14.48 -3.32 5.20
N GLU A 50 -13.77 -2.50 5.97
CA GLU A 50 -14.16 -1.11 6.24
C GLU A 50 -14.09 -0.25 4.96
N LEU A 51 -13.06 -0.43 4.15
CA LEU A 51 -12.92 0.27 2.87
C LEU A 51 -14.04 -0.10 1.89
N HIS A 52 -14.46 -1.37 1.83
CA HIS A 52 -15.61 -1.79 1.01
C HIS A 52 -16.88 -1.08 1.44
N ARG A 53 -17.13 -0.93 2.76
CA ARG A 53 -18.29 -0.16 3.28
C ARG A 53 -18.20 1.32 2.92
N ALA A 54 -16.99 1.86 2.80
CA ALA A 54 -16.75 3.24 2.36
C ALA A 54 -16.75 3.42 0.83
N GLY A 55 -17.03 2.36 0.07
CA GLY A 55 -17.13 2.39 -1.39
C GLY A 55 -15.78 2.32 -2.11
N PHE A 56 -14.76 1.74 -1.51
CA PHE A 56 -13.49 1.46 -2.18
C PHE A 56 -13.42 0.00 -2.64
N GLY A 57 -12.93 -0.23 -3.85
CA GLY A 57 -12.46 -1.54 -4.27
C GLY A 57 -11.11 -1.86 -3.61
N THR A 58 -10.75 -3.14 -3.54
CA THR A 58 -9.44 -3.56 -3.03
C THR A 58 -8.83 -4.66 -3.88
N LEU A 59 -7.51 -4.61 -4.04
CA LEU A 59 -6.69 -5.73 -4.45
C LEU A 59 -5.65 -5.95 -3.35
N ALA A 60 -5.77 -7.05 -2.60
CA ALA A 60 -4.76 -7.47 -1.66
C ALA A 60 -3.85 -8.50 -2.34
N VAL A 61 -2.56 -8.21 -2.52
CA VAL A 61 -1.63 -9.08 -3.23
C VAL A 61 -0.44 -9.43 -2.35
N ASP A 62 -0.11 -10.72 -2.30
CA ASP A 62 1.14 -11.20 -1.69
C ASP A 62 2.27 -11.08 -2.71
N LEU A 63 3.26 -10.22 -2.45
CA LEU A 63 4.39 -9.97 -3.37
C LEU A 63 5.40 -11.13 -3.41
N PHE A 64 5.28 -12.10 -2.50
CA PHE A 64 6.06 -13.34 -2.51
C PHE A 64 5.17 -14.53 -2.84
N SER A 65 5.66 -15.45 -3.67
CA SER A 65 5.01 -16.75 -3.83
C SER A 65 5.14 -17.56 -2.53
N GLU A 66 4.27 -18.55 -2.33
CA GLU A 66 4.35 -19.44 -1.15
C GLU A 66 5.72 -20.11 -1.00
N THR A 67 6.37 -20.46 -2.11
CA THR A 67 7.70 -21.09 -2.11
C THR A 67 8.81 -20.10 -1.75
N GLU A 68 8.69 -18.85 -2.15
CA GLU A 68 9.65 -17.79 -1.81
C GLU A 68 9.51 -17.36 -0.35
N GLY A 69 8.29 -17.15 0.12
CA GLY A 69 8.02 -16.74 1.50
C GLY A 69 8.44 -17.77 2.56
N ARG A 70 8.63 -19.05 2.18
CA ARG A 70 9.14 -20.09 3.07
C ARG A 70 10.66 -20.21 3.11
N ARG A 71 11.39 -19.44 2.30
CA ARG A 71 12.86 -19.48 2.30
C ARG A 71 13.44 -18.68 3.46
N PRO A 72 14.42 -19.23 4.20
CA PRO A 72 15.05 -18.50 5.31
C PRO A 72 15.66 -17.16 4.90
N GLU A 73 16.15 -17.05 3.65
CA GLU A 73 16.74 -15.82 3.12
C GLU A 73 15.69 -14.71 2.93
N ALA A 74 14.44 -15.08 2.60
CA ALA A 74 13.35 -14.11 2.47
C ALA A 74 12.90 -13.57 3.83
N MET A 75 13.11 -14.33 4.90
CA MET A 75 12.76 -13.97 6.27
C MET A 75 13.87 -13.18 7.00
N SER A 76 15.04 -13.05 6.39
CA SER A 76 16.11 -12.23 6.97
C SER A 76 15.90 -10.77 6.54
N GLU A 77 15.71 -9.88 7.49
CA GLU A 77 15.55 -8.43 7.28
C GLU A 77 16.73 -7.78 6.52
N GLN A 78 17.82 -8.52 6.32
CA GLN A 78 19.07 -7.96 5.82
C GLN A 78 19.15 -7.71 4.31
N ARG A 79 18.24 -8.22 3.47
CA ARG A 79 18.18 -7.90 2.03
C ARG A 79 16.82 -8.23 1.42
N VAL A 80 15.86 -7.39 1.66
CA VAL A 80 14.67 -7.38 0.81
C VAL A 80 15.09 -6.84 -0.55
N ASP A 81 14.89 -7.61 -1.62
CA ASP A 81 15.12 -7.13 -3.00
C ASP A 81 13.98 -6.15 -3.37
N LEU A 82 14.20 -4.88 -3.02
CA LEU A 82 13.22 -3.81 -3.24
C LEU A 82 12.93 -3.59 -4.73
N ASP A 83 13.93 -3.80 -5.59
CA ASP A 83 13.72 -3.70 -7.04
C ASP A 83 12.78 -4.79 -7.55
N MET A 84 12.94 -6.00 -7.02
CA MET A 84 12.01 -7.11 -7.32
C MET A 84 10.60 -6.79 -6.82
N LEU A 85 10.45 -6.34 -5.58
CA LEU A 85 9.15 -5.99 -5.02
C LEU A 85 8.49 -4.84 -5.78
N GLY A 86 9.27 -3.82 -6.14
CA GLY A 86 8.80 -2.70 -6.96
C GLY A 86 8.27 -3.17 -8.31
N ARG A 87 9.01 -4.03 -9.04
CA ARG A 87 8.55 -4.60 -10.32
C ARG A 87 7.27 -5.42 -10.16
N ARG A 88 7.16 -6.22 -9.12
CA ARG A 88 5.94 -7.02 -8.85
C ARG A 88 4.74 -6.14 -8.54
N LEU A 89 4.96 -5.06 -7.81
CA LEU A 89 3.90 -4.11 -7.51
C LEU A 89 3.48 -3.33 -8.76
N ILE A 90 4.42 -2.94 -9.63
CA ILE A 90 4.12 -2.37 -10.95
C ILE A 90 3.23 -3.33 -11.74
N ALA A 91 3.58 -4.62 -11.80
CA ALA A 91 2.76 -5.63 -12.48
C ALA A 91 1.34 -5.76 -11.90
N ALA A 92 1.17 -5.55 -10.58
CA ALA A 92 -0.15 -5.55 -9.96
C ALA A 92 -0.97 -4.29 -10.34
N VAL A 93 -0.33 -3.14 -10.46
CA VAL A 93 -0.98 -1.90 -10.98
C VAL A 93 -1.38 -2.09 -12.45
N ASP A 94 -0.48 -2.61 -13.28
CA ASP A 94 -0.77 -2.91 -14.69
C ASP A 94 -1.93 -3.91 -14.83
N TRP A 95 -1.97 -4.92 -13.96
CA TRP A 95 -3.07 -5.88 -13.92
C TRP A 95 -4.41 -5.20 -13.62
N LEU A 96 -4.46 -4.26 -12.66
CA LEU A 96 -5.67 -3.45 -12.40
C LEU A 96 -6.09 -2.64 -13.62
N GLY A 97 -5.14 -2.11 -14.37
CA GLY A 97 -5.37 -1.31 -15.58
C GLY A 97 -6.06 -2.07 -16.74
N ILE A 98 -6.07 -3.40 -16.70
CA ILE A 98 -6.76 -4.23 -17.69
C ILE A 98 -8.03 -4.90 -17.15
N GLN A 99 -8.35 -4.76 -15.85
CA GLN A 99 -9.59 -5.32 -15.29
C GLN A 99 -10.79 -4.44 -15.66
N PRO A 100 -11.85 -4.99 -16.26
CA PRO A 100 -13.02 -4.20 -16.68
C PRO A 100 -13.61 -3.35 -15.54
N ASP A 101 -13.59 -3.87 -14.31
CA ASP A 101 -14.23 -3.28 -13.14
C ASP A 101 -13.32 -2.32 -12.35
N ALA A 102 -12.02 -2.22 -12.71
CA ALA A 102 -11.05 -1.39 -12.02
C ALA A 102 -10.26 -0.42 -12.92
N ARG A 103 -10.15 -0.70 -14.23
CA ARG A 103 -9.25 0.00 -15.15
C ARG A 103 -9.44 1.52 -15.27
N THR A 104 -10.61 2.03 -14.88
CA THR A 104 -10.92 3.45 -14.90
C THR A 104 -10.90 4.09 -13.52
N LEU A 105 -10.60 3.30 -12.50
CA LEU A 105 -10.58 3.77 -11.11
C LEU A 105 -9.19 4.29 -10.75
N PRO A 106 -9.12 5.37 -9.94
CA PRO A 106 -7.87 5.78 -9.33
C PRO A 106 -7.27 4.65 -8.47
N VAL A 107 -5.95 4.46 -8.52
CA VAL A 107 -5.24 3.46 -7.71
C VAL A 107 -4.55 4.13 -6.52
N ILE A 108 -4.84 3.63 -5.33
CA ILE A 108 -4.19 4.02 -4.07
C ILE A 108 -3.29 2.86 -3.65
N LEU A 109 -1.99 3.09 -3.49
CA LEU A 109 -1.09 2.10 -2.90
C LEU A 109 -1.14 2.23 -1.38
N PHE A 110 -1.47 1.15 -0.68
CA PHE A 110 -1.44 1.07 0.78
C PHE A 110 -0.39 0.04 1.21
N ALA A 111 0.61 0.51 1.93
CA ALA A 111 1.71 -0.32 2.39
C ALA A 111 2.07 -0.04 3.85
N ALA A 112 2.63 -1.02 4.54
CA ALA A 112 3.11 -0.90 5.90
C ALA A 112 4.53 -1.45 6.02
N GLY A 113 5.31 -0.98 7.00
CA GLY A 113 6.67 -1.46 7.22
C GLY A 113 7.58 -1.30 5.99
N ALA A 114 8.38 -2.33 5.70
CA ALA A 114 9.35 -2.33 4.61
C ALA A 114 8.69 -2.28 3.21
N GLU A 115 7.44 -2.73 3.08
CA GLU A 115 6.69 -2.72 1.82
C GLU A 115 6.39 -1.29 1.34
N THR A 116 6.44 -0.31 2.23
CA THR A 116 6.38 1.13 1.89
C THR A 116 7.42 1.50 0.84
N ALA A 117 8.63 0.96 0.94
CA ALA A 117 9.67 1.25 -0.05
C ALA A 117 9.28 0.74 -1.44
N ALA A 118 8.70 -0.47 -1.55
CA ALA A 118 8.22 -0.99 -2.83
C ALA A 118 7.08 -0.13 -3.41
N ALA A 119 6.18 0.36 -2.56
CA ALA A 119 5.10 1.26 -2.98
C ALA A 119 5.65 2.60 -3.51
N LEU A 120 6.65 3.18 -2.86
CA LEU A 120 7.30 4.43 -3.31
C LEU A 120 8.07 4.22 -4.63
N ILE A 121 8.76 3.10 -4.80
CA ILE A 121 9.44 2.74 -6.04
C ILE A 121 8.43 2.60 -7.19
N ALA A 122 7.33 1.87 -6.97
CA ALA A 122 6.28 1.72 -7.98
C ALA A 122 5.62 3.06 -8.33
N ALA A 123 5.32 3.90 -7.34
CA ALA A 123 4.74 5.22 -7.55
C ALA A 123 5.69 6.18 -8.30
N ALA A 124 7.00 6.06 -8.08
CA ALA A 124 7.99 6.81 -8.85
C ALA A 124 8.05 6.39 -10.33
N ALA A 125 7.75 5.12 -10.62
CA ALA A 125 7.75 4.56 -11.97
C ALA A 125 6.41 4.81 -12.71
N LEU A 126 5.29 4.88 -12.00
CA LEU A 126 3.92 4.96 -12.54
C LEU A 126 3.16 6.20 -12.02
N PRO A 127 3.66 7.43 -12.29
CA PRO A 127 3.04 8.64 -11.74
C PRO A 127 1.67 8.99 -12.34
N GLU A 128 1.30 8.39 -13.47
CA GLU A 128 0.00 8.62 -14.14
C GLU A 128 -1.04 7.56 -13.72
N GLU A 129 -0.61 6.36 -13.33
CA GLU A 129 -1.47 5.23 -12.96
C GLU A 129 -1.79 5.22 -11.47
N VAL A 130 -0.84 5.68 -10.64
CA VAL A 130 -0.97 5.75 -9.18
C VAL A 130 -1.44 7.13 -8.76
N LEU A 131 -2.60 7.20 -8.14
CA LEU A 131 -3.13 8.47 -7.60
C LEU A 131 -2.33 8.92 -6.37
N THR A 132 -2.03 8.00 -5.46
CA THR A 132 -1.37 8.32 -4.19
C THR A 132 -0.81 7.09 -3.50
N VAL A 133 0.13 7.31 -2.58
CA VAL A 133 0.66 6.30 -1.65
C VAL A 133 0.21 6.65 -0.23
N VAL A 134 -0.26 5.65 0.51
CA VAL A 134 -0.51 5.72 1.95
C VAL A 134 0.43 4.72 2.63
N SER A 135 1.35 5.22 3.41
CA SER A 135 2.29 4.45 4.22
C SER A 135 1.80 4.41 5.67
N TRP A 136 1.66 3.22 6.24
CA TRP A 136 1.31 3.03 7.64
C TRP A 136 2.49 2.45 8.40
N ALA A 137 3.02 3.19 9.38
CA ALA A 137 4.20 2.80 10.15
C ALA A 137 5.30 2.23 9.22
N GLY A 138 5.62 2.99 8.18
CA GLY A 138 6.45 2.56 7.08
C GLY A 138 7.93 2.73 7.34
N GLN A 139 8.74 2.12 6.47
CA GLN A 139 10.19 2.30 6.42
C GLN A 139 10.58 2.97 5.09
N PRO A 140 10.20 4.26 4.89
CA PRO A 140 10.42 4.95 3.62
C PRO A 140 11.91 5.17 3.31
N GLU A 141 12.78 5.19 4.32
CA GLU A 141 14.24 5.32 4.17
C GLU A 141 14.85 4.19 3.34
N LEU A 142 14.20 3.02 3.26
CA LEU A 142 14.64 1.92 2.39
C LEU A 142 14.52 2.27 0.90
N ALA A 143 13.71 3.26 0.54
CA ALA A 143 13.57 3.77 -0.84
C ALA A 143 14.35 5.07 -1.08
N ASP A 144 15.36 5.36 -0.30
CA ASP A 144 16.07 6.65 -0.23
C ASP A 144 16.48 7.19 -1.61
N ASP A 145 16.99 6.34 -2.50
CA ASP A 145 17.41 6.70 -3.87
C ASP A 145 16.23 7.05 -4.80
N PHE A 146 15.01 6.72 -4.43
CA PHE A 146 13.79 6.92 -5.22
C PHE A 146 12.93 8.09 -4.75
N LEU A 147 13.04 8.51 -3.48
CA LEU A 147 12.16 9.53 -2.87
C LEU A 147 12.04 10.80 -3.72
N GLY A 148 13.16 11.30 -4.24
CA GLY A 148 13.18 12.48 -5.11
C GLY A 148 12.53 12.30 -6.50
N ARG A 149 12.10 11.09 -6.84
CA ARG A 149 11.38 10.78 -8.09
C ARG A 149 9.88 10.58 -7.87
N VAL A 150 9.44 10.42 -6.63
CA VAL A 150 8.02 10.26 -6.29
C VAL A 150 7.32 11.60 -6.47
N ARG A 151 6.41 11.69 -7.42
CA ARG A 151 5.67 12.90 -7.77
C ARG A 151 4.21 12.86 -7.36
N VAL A 152 3.68 11.68 -7.10
CA VAL A 152 2.31 11.51 -6.61
C VAL A 152 2.20 11.96 -5.15
N PRO A 153 1.03 12.36 -4.68
CA PRO A 153 0.81 12.66 -3.25
C PRO A 153 1.15 11.46 -2.37
N VAL A 154 1.82 11.69 -1.24
CA VAL A 154 2.17 10.66 -0.26
C VAL A 154 1.66 11.03 1.12
N LEU A 155 0.94 10.13 1.76
CA LEU A 155 0.56 10.22 3.16
C LEU A 155 1.37 9.22 3.99
N PHE A 156 2.15 9.71 4.93
CA PHE A 156 2.76 8.90 5.98
C PHE A 156 1.88 8.95 7.23
N VAL A 157 1.49 7.79 7.74
CA VAL A 157 0.67 7.64 8.93
C VAL A 157 1.47 6.89 9.97
N GLU A 158 1.78 7.56 11.07
CA GLU A 158 2.61 7.01 12.13
C GLU A 158 1.83 6.85 13.43
N GLY A 159 2.13 5.80 14.18
CA GLY A 159 1.62 5.62 15.53
C GLY A 159 2.30 6.59 16.49
N GLY A 160 1.54 7.19 17.41
CA GLY A 160 2.09 8.18 18.36
C GLY A 160 2.99 7.60 19.44
N GLU A 161 3.21 6.29 19.47
CA GLU A 161 4.04 5.62 20.47
C GLU A 161 5.49 5.41 20.05
N ASP A 162 5.83 5.65 18.77
CA ASP A 162 7.19 5.49 18.25
C ASP A 162 7.73 6.80 17.63
N PRO A 163 8.50 7.60 18.40
CA PRO A 163 9.06 8.85 17.90
C PRO A 163 10.14 8.69 16.82
N GLU A 164 10.75 7.50 16.68
CA GLU A 164 11.79 7.26 15.66
C GLU A 164 11.13 7.06 14.29
N ASP A 165 10.05 6.30 14.22
CA ASP A 165 9.29 6.10 12.98
C ASP A 165 8.74 7.44 12.46
N LEU A 166 8.18 8.28 13.35
CA LEU A 166 7.73 9.61 12.99
C LEU A 166 8.85 10.47 12.38
N ARG A 167 10.03 10.50 13.02
CA ARG A 167 11.19 11.25 12.49
C ARG A 167 11.70 10.68 11.17
N SER A 168 11.65 9.36 10.99
CA SER A 168 12.04 8.72 9.73
C SER A 168 11.10 9.16 8.60
N SER A 169 9.80 9.11 8.83
CA SER A 169 8.79 9.56 7.88
C SER A 169 8.87 11.07 7.59
N GLU A 170 9.14 11.91 8.57
CA GLU A 170 9.37 13.34 8.37
C GLU A 170 10.58 13.60 7.47
N ARG A 171 11.73 12.93 7.72
CA ARG A 171 12.93 13.06 6.87
C ARG A 171 12.70 12.55 5.45
N ALA A 172 11.96 11.46 5.29
CA ALA A 172 11.62 10.95 3.96
C ALA A 172 10.67 11.90 3.23
N ALA A 173 9.68 12.46 3.92
CA ALA A 173 8.73 13.42 3.38
C ALA A 173 9.44 14.65 2.78
N GLU A 174 10.46 15.20 3.46
CA GLU A 174 11.25 16.33 2.96
C GLU A 174 11.96 16.04 1.62
N ARG A 175 12.14 14.77 1.27
CA ARG A 175 12.81 14.34 0.03
C ARG A 175 11.84 13.95 -1.08
N ILE A 176 10.56 13.78 -0.78
CA ILE A 176 9.51 13.53 -1.77
C ILE A 176 9.34 14.75 -2.67
N ALA A 177 9.40 14.55 -3.99
CA ALA A 177 9.24 15.65 -4.95
C ALA A 177 7.78 16.10 -5.10
N GLY A 178 6.82 15.23 -4.84
CA GLY A 178 5.39 15.51 -4.89
C GLY A 178 4.82 16.06 -3.58
N PRO A 179 3.51 16.33 -3.53
CA PRO A 179 2.82 16.69 -2.30
C PRO A 179 2.96 15.58 -1.25
N HIS A 180 3.18 15.94 0.00
CA HIS A 180 3.32 14.96 1.07
C HIS A 180 2.74 15.48 2.36
N THR A 181 2.31 14.56 3.24
CA THR A 181 1.78 14.85 4.56
C THR A 181 2.21 13.75 5.52
N VAL A 182 2.59 14.12 6.73
CA VAL A 182 2.83 13.17 7.84
C VAL A 182 1.72 13.37 8.85
N ARG A 183 1.03 12.28 9.24
CA ARG A 183 -0.04 12.29 10.24
C ARG A 183 0.30 11.34 11.38
N GLU A 184 0.25 11.84 12.60
CA GLU A 184 0.33 11.05 13.81
C GLU A 184 -1.07 10.58 14.21
N VAL A 185 -1.23 9.27 14.41
CA VAL A 185 -2.44 8.68 14.99
C VAL A 185 -2.18 8.35 16.45
N ARG A 186 -2.63 9.23 17.34
CA ARG A 186 -2.45 9.07 18.79
C ARG A 186 -3.08 7.79 19.30
N GLY A 187 -2.33 7.05 20.12
CA GLY A 187 -2.80 5.80 20.72
C GLY A 187 -2.96 4.65 19.70
N ALA A 188 -2.28 4.72 18.57
CA ALA A 188 -2.12 3.60 17.65
C ALA A 188 -0.66 3.17 17.63
N SER A 189 -0.42 1.85 17.65
CA SER A 189 0.87 1.25 17.36
C SER A 189 1.01 0.96 15.87
N HIS A 190 2.22 0.61 15.44
CA HIS A 190 2.49 0.17 14.07
C HIS A 190 1.68 -1.09 13.68
N ARG A 191 1.19 -1.88 14.62
CA ARG A 191 0.47 -3.14 14.37
C ARG A 191 -1.04 -3.02 14.26
N LEU A 192 -1.62 -1.83 14.48
CA LEU A 192 -3.07 -1.63 14.45
C LEU A 192 -3.86 -2.56 15.39
N GLN A 193 -3.27 -2.96 16.52
CA GLN A 193 -3.89 -3.92 17.45
C GLN A 193 -4.82 -3.26 18.47
N GLU A 194 -4.77 -1.95 18.61
CA GLU A 194 -5.59 -1.20 19.55
C GLU A 194 -7.05 -1.14 19.09
N PRO A 195 -8.00 -1.08 20.05
CA PRO A 195 -9.41 -0.94 19.72
C PRO A 195 -9.68 0.26 18.80
N GLY A 196 -10.34 0.01 17.67
CA GLY A 196 -10.67 1.03 16.68
C GLY A 196 -9.53 1.50 15.77
N ALA A 197 -8.30 0.97 15.91
CA ALA A 197 -7.17 1.35 15.04
C ALA A 197 -7.44 1.02 13.57
N LEU A 198 -8.04 -0.14 13.29
CA LEU A 198 -8.40 -0.57 11.93
C LEU A 198 -9.41 0.37 11.27
N SER A 199 -10.44 0.79 12.01
CA SER A 199 -11.42 1.76 11.51
C SER A 199 -10.80 3.13 11.28
N ARG A 200 -9.84 3.53 12.12
CA ARG A 200 -9.07 4.77 11.89
C ARG A 200 -8.20 4.69 10.64
N ALA A 201 -7.56 3.56 10.37
CA ALA A 201 -6.79 3.37 9.15
C ALA A 201 -7.67 3.54 7.90
N ALA A 202 -8.83 2.89 7.87
CA ALA A 202 -9.77 3.02 6.75
C ALA A 202 -10.30 4.46 6.60
N ALA A 203 -10.60 5.15 7.73
CA ALA A 203 -11.04 6.54 7.72
C ALA A 203 -9.96 7.47 7.18
N VAL A 204 -8.70 7.31 7.60
CA VAL A 204 -7.56 8.10 7.12
C VAL A 204 -7.38 7.95 5.60
N ILE A 205 -7.51 6.74 5.06
CA ILE A 205 -7.45 6.51 3.61
C ILE A 205 -8.59 7.27 2.90
N GLY A 206 -9.82 7.18 3.44
CA GLY A 206 -10.99 7.86 2.86
C GLY A 206 -10.89 9.38 2.90
N GLU A 207 -10.41 9.96 3.99
CA GLU A 207 -10.16 11.40 4.15
C GLU A 207 -9.08 11.88 3.19
N TRP A 208 -7.95 11.16 3.15
CA TRP A 208 -6.85 11.49 2.25
C TRP A 208 -7.26 11.40 0.78
N PHE A 209 -8.01 10.37 0.38
CA PHE A 209 -8.56 10.28 -0.95
C PHE A 209 -9.39 11.52 -1.32
N ALA A 210 -10.24 12.00 -0.41
CA ALA A 210 -11.04 13.20 -0.62
C ALA A 210 -10.21 14.48 -0.75
N GLU A 211 -9.02 14.51 -0.15
CA GLU A 211 -8.08 15.65 -0.27
C GLU A 211 -7.36 15.65 -1.63
N VAL A 212 -6.87 14.48 -2.08
CA VAL A 212 -6.03 14.38 -3.29
C VAL A 212 -6.85 14.19 -4.58
N HIS A 213 -8.02 13.59 -4.48
CA HIS A 213 -8.95 13.38 -5.59
C HIS A 213 -10.07 14.44 -5.58
N ARG A 214 -9.70 15.70 -5.73
CA ARG A 214 -10.70 16.76 -5.95
C ARG A 214 -11.09 16.76 -7.41
N PRO A 215 -12.38 16.56 -7.75
CA PRO A 215 -12.84 16.81 -9.11
C PRO A 215 -12.56 18.27 -9.46
N ALA A 216 -11.98 18.48 -10.64
CA ALA A 216 -11.72 19.81 -11.19
C ALA A 216 -13.03 20.59 -11.42
#